data_6800551e71c35c837d03c59767bf8ba8
#
_entry.id   6800551e71c35c837d03c59767bf8ba8
#
_cell.length_a   1.000
_cell.length_b   1.000
_cell.length_c   1.000
_cell.angle_alpha   90.00
_cell.angle_beta   90.00
_cell.angle_gamma   90.00
#
_symmetry.space_group_name_H-M   'P 1'
#
loop_
_entity.id
_entity.type
_entity.pdbx_description
1 polymer ?
#
loop_
_entity_poly.entity_id
_entity_poly.type
_entity_poly.pdbx_seq_one_letter_code
_entity_poly.pdbx_strand_id
1 'polypeptide(L)'
;MKRLITVTLILLSFLGAQESMIYWNSLSTSVKVDVPIAEDETLKGGRVQIRVSFDGGDNFKDLGQPSPIEGGDLSDLKEILIPRQGFVSLDGYSEGGTAQFIAEIWDRAGNSAVGTVSDSVLTIDETIPVLNEVMVTSTNVQNNSLAIPDDMLTLTITASEGIDMPVIEINGDEFPATGEGNSWKVENVFEDGDDGLVTFSIDFKDYAQNPGTVVTATTDESKVAYDGTAPELDNIRLYSKNSYDQTLAVKGDSIFLDFMASETLFTINVTLNGNEISQLTKTELQYRYLHVLTEKDAEGSIPLTIDYNDLAGNSGEQVLETSDGSEVLFDMTPPATFKVESVGSSTKKSKSAAPVEAGKPSSSKGQTALPAFLTGTTLIIAAAVTVVLFLLMVLSWWKIFTKANQAGWKVLVPFLNLIVLTKILNKPIWWMVIYLILPVGHILVSLQLAKFFGKKIIFAVGMILLPFVFYPLLAFSKAQIAEPAAATE
;
A
#
# COMPACT_ATOMS: atom_id res chain seq x y z
N MET A 1 -11.97 19.85 56.35
CA MET A 1 -10.70 20.59 56.21
C MET A 1 -9.75 19.73 55.36
N LYS A 2 -9.75 19.91 54.05
CA LYS A 2 -8.78 19.27 53.12
C LYS A 2 -7.68 20.29 52.88
N ARG A 3 -6.46 19.97 53.33
CA ARG A 3 -5.27 20.78 53.03
C ARG A 3 -4.87 20.54 51.60
N LEU A 4 -4.95 21.61 50.79
CA LEU A 4 -4.40 21.69 49.44
C LEU A 4 -2.87 21.89 49.62
N ILE A 5 -2.07 20.90 49.16
CA ILE A 5 -0.61 21.06 49.08
C ILE A 5 -0.34 21.62 47.65
N THR A 6 -0.04 22.93 47.61
CA THR A 6 0.45 23.59 46.42
C THR A 6 1.91 23.28 46.29
N VAL A 7 2.31 22.41 45.33
CA VAL A 7 3.71 22.21 44.92
C VAL A 7 4.04 23.34 43.95
N THR A 8 4.75 24.36 44.44
CA THR A 8 5.33 25.39 43.59
C THR A 8 6.59 24.79 42.93
N LEU A 9 6.47 24.40 41.65
CA LEU A 9 7.62 24.02 40.84
C LEU A 9 8.38 25.30 40.48
N ILE A 10 9.49 25.53 41.14
CA ILE A 10 10.44 26.59 40.76
C ILE A 10 11.18 26.07 39.55
N LEU A 11 10.71 26.41 38.34
CA LEU A 11 11.51 26.30 37.13
C LEU A 11 12.58 27.39 37.20
N LEU A 12 13.80 27.04 37.61
CA LEU A 12 14.97 27.84 37.33
C LEU A 12 15.20 27.74 35.81
N SER A 13 14.64 28.69 35.06
CA SER A 13 15.07 28.98 33.71
C SER A 13 16.51 29.53 33.80
N PHE A 14 17.49 28.70 33.53
CA PHE A 14 18.78 29.15 33.01
C PHE A 14 18.48 29.66 31.57
N LEU A 15 17.98 30.89 31.45
CA LEU A 15 18.13 31.65 30.23
C LEU A 15 19.58 32.14 30.22
N GLY A 16 20.52 31.31 29.80
CA GLY A 16 21.64 31.79 29.04
C GLY A 16 21.04 32.42 27.81
N ALA A 17 21.31 33.69 27.56
CA ALA A 17 21.01 34.29 26.26
C ALA A 17 21.72 33.43 25.22
N GLN A 18 20.98 32.57 24.56
CA GLN A 18 21.45 31.88 23.38
C GLN A 18 21.50 32.99 22.34
N GLU A 19 22.73 33.46 22.04
CA GLU A 19 22.93 34.39 20.91
C GLU A 19 22.28 33.69 19.72
N SER A 20 21.22 34.27 19.20
CA SER A 20 20.53 33.74 18.03
C SER A 20 21.52 33.77 16.87
N MET A 21 22.07 32.63 16.49
CA MET A 21 22.90 32.52 15.30
C MET A 21 22.10 32.99 14.11
N ILE A 22 22.67 33.94 13.35
CA ILE A 22 22.07 34.45 12.13
C ILE A 22 22.75 33.73 10.98
N TYR A 23 21.98 33.12 10.13
CA TYR A 23 22.50 32.33 9.02
C TYR A 23 22.29 33.05 7.69
N TRP A 24 23.29 32.94 6.82
CA TRP A 24 23.17 33.13 5.39
C TRP A 24 23.00 31.77 4.76
N ASN A 25 21.85 31.52 4.16
CA ASN A 25 21.45 30.18 3.67
C ASN A 25 21.18 30.18 2.15
N SER A 26 20.82 29.04 1.61
CA SER A 26 20.54 28.85 0.18
C SER A 26 19.39 29.72 -0.34
N LEU A 27 18.47 30.14 0.53
CA LEU A 27 17.32 31.00 0.20
C LEU A 27 17.61 32.49 0.36
N SER A 28 18.73 32.87 0.96
CA SER A 28 19.08 34.26 1.22
C SER A 28 19.28 35.04 -0.08
N THR A 29 18.59 36.15 -0.26
CA THR A 29 18.63 36.96 -1.48
C THR A 29 19.46 38.24 -1.31
N SER A 30 19.62 38.73 -0.07
CA SER A 30 20.36 39.92 0.28
C SER A 30 20.87 39.85 1.72
N VAL A 31 22.00 40.52 1.99
CA VAL A 31 22.42 40.86 3.35
C VAL A 31 21.71 42.15 3.74
N LYS A 32 21.07 42.16 4.91
CA LYS A 32 20.45 43.32 5.51
C LYS A 32 21.35 43.85 6.60
N VAL A 33 21.70 45.15 6.52
CA VAL A 33 22.48 45.84 7.56
C VAL A 33 21.70 47.08 7.98
N ASP A 34 21.40 47.18 9.27
CA ASP A 34 20.74 48.35 9.85
C ASP A 34 21.81 49.25 10.50
N VAL A 35 21.92 50.49 10.01
CA VAL A 35 22.95 51.47 10.45
C VAL A 35 22.27 52.63 11.16
N PRO A 36 22.57 52.91 12.45
CA PRO A 36 22.02 54.05 13.16
C PRO A 36 22.61 55.37 12.62
N ILE A 37 21.76 56.26 12.19
CA ILE A 37 22.14 57.58 11.71
C ILE A 37 21.81 58.62 12.78
N ALA A 38 22.82 59.39 13.22
CA ALA A 38 22.63 60.39 14.23
C ALA A 38 21.74 61.54 13.76
N GLU A 39 21.17 62.33 14.70
CA GLU A 39 20.46 63.56 14.45
C GLU A 39 21.49 64.70 14.17
N ASP A 40 22.08 64.63 12.98
CA ASP A 40 23.09 65.57 12.54
C ASP A 40 22.82 66.00 11.09
N GLU A 41 22.39 67.27 10.91
CA GLU A 41 22.06 67.85 9.60
C GLU A 41 23.25 67.82 8.62
N THR A 42 24.49 67.66 9.11
CA THR A 42 25.66 67.58 8.21
C THR A 42 25.74 66.24 7.49
N LEU A 43 25.09 65.25 8.02
CA LEU A 43 25.01 63.87 7.42
C LEU A 43 24.06 63.86 6.22
N LYS A 44 23.09 64.71 6.14
CA LYS A 44 22.17 64.83 5.00
C LYS A 44 22.91 65.18 3.70
N GLY A 45 22.82 64.27 2.72
CA GLY A 45 23.57 64.30 1.47
C GLY A 45 24.98 63.65 1.58
N GLY A 46 25.32 63.11 2.72
CA GLY A 46 26.44 62.18 2.91
C GLY A 46 26.14 60.79 2.41
N ARG A 47 26.92 59.81 2.85
CA ARG A 47 26.77 58.41 2.44
C ARG A 47 27.19 57.41 3.52
N VAL A 48 26.71 56.18 3.43
CA VAL A 48 27.12 55.04 4.25
C VAL A 48 27.75 54.01 3.34
N GLN A 49 28.95 53.48 3.69
CA GLN A 49 29.55 52.32 3.09
C GLN A 49 29.54 51.17 4.10
N ILE A 50 28.99 50.06 3.72
CA ILE A 50 29.09 48.80 4.49
C ILE A 50 30.38 48.12 4.11
N ARG A 51 31.06 47.55 5.11
CA ARG A 51 32.24 46.71 4.92
C ARG A 51 32.03 45.38 5.66
N VAL A 52 32.59 44.32 5.14
CA VAL A 52 32.50 42.96 5.69
C VAL A 52 33.89 42.37 5.91
N SER A 53 34.02 41.64 6.99
CA SER A 53 35.18 40.78 7.30
C SER A 53 34.75 39.33 7.36
N PHE A 54 35.55 38.45 6.73
CA PHE A 54 35.39 36.99 6.80
C PHE A 54 36.49 36.31 7.64
N ASP A 55 37.32 37.10 8.34
CA ASP A 55 38.47 36.65 9.13
C ASP A 55 38.39 37.08 10.60
N GLY A 56 37.16 37.17 11.11
CA GLY A 56 36.94 37.48 12.54
C GLY A 56 37.08 38.97 12.88
N GLY A 57 37.03 39.89 11.91
CA GLY A 57 37.08 41.33 12.12
C GLY A 57 38.48 41.94 11.94
N ASP A 58 39.46 41.17 11.41
CA ASP A 58 40.80 41.67 11.17
C ASP A 58 40.91 42.52 9.88
N ASN A 59 40.29 42.09 8.80
CA ASN A 59 40.32 42.76 7.52
C ASN A 59 38.91 43.00 6.95
N PHE A 60 38.58 44.28 6.74
CA PHE A 60 37.28 44.70 6.19
C PHE A 60 37.40 45.09 4.73
N LYS A 61 36.54 44.56 3.88
CA LYS A 61 36.39 44.88 2.45
C LYS A 61 35.08 45.61 2.21
N ASP A 62 35.07 46.55 1.25
CA ASP A 62 33.82 47.22 0.86
C ASP A 62 32.79 46.23 0.34
N LEU A 63 31.56 46.35 0.84
CA LEU A 63 30.43 45.48 0.50
C LEU A 63 29.32 46.34 -0.15
N GLY A 64 29.05 46.08 -1.41
CA GLY A 64 28.11 46.87 -2.21
C GLY A 64 28.56 48.29 -2.52
N GLN A 65 27.65 49.10 -3.02
CA GLN A 65 27.90 50.52 -3.31
C GLN A 65 27.51 51.39 -2.11
N PRO A 66 28.18 52.54 -1.90
CA PRO A 66 27.78 53.48 -0.87
C PRO A 66 26.31 53.93 -1.03
N SER A 67 25.56 53.89 0.08
CA SER A 67 24.15 54.34 0.13
C SER A 67 24.05 55.79 0.55
N PRO A 68 23.34 56.71 -0.16
CA PRO A 68 23.18 58.10 0.22
C PRO A 68 22.36 58.25 1.50
N ILE A 69 22.68 59.21 2.34
CA ILE A 69 21.91 59.57 3.52
C ILE A 69 20.93 60.68 3.15
N GLU A 70 19.63 60.43 3.35
CA GLU A 70 18.56 61.41 3.12
C GLU A 70 18.07 62.01 4.44
N GLY A 71 17.27 63.09 4.36
CA GLY A 71 16.79 63.78 5.57
C GLY A 71 15.87 62.92 6.45
N GLY A 72 15.21 61.93 5.86
CA GLY A 72 14.37 60.99 6.57
C GLY A 72 15.14 59.87 7.31
N ASP A 73 16.45 59.70 7.04
CA ASP A 73 17.29 58.70 7.72
C ASP A 73 17.84 59.24 9.08
N LEU A 74 17.80 60.56 9.32
CA LEU A 74 18.32 61.15 10.55
C LEU A 74 17.52 60.72 11.77
N SER A 75 18.21 60.39 12.85
CA SER A 75 17.63 59.83 14.09
C SER A 75 16.99 58.46 13.97
N ASP A 76 17.26 57.68 12.91
CA ASP A 76 16.64 56.40 12.65
C ASP A 76 17.69 55.37 12.23
N LEU A 77 17.23 54.10 12.07
CA LEU A 77 18.00 53.03 11.50
C LEU A 77 17.84 53.02 9.98
N LYS A 78 18.97 53.29 9.30
CA LYS A 78 18.98 53.16 7.84
C LYS A 78 19.22 51.70 7.45
N GLU A 79 18.19 51.11 6.85
CA GLU A 79 18.29 49.74 6.27
C GLU A 79 19.06 49.79 4.94
N ILE A 80 20.10 48.98 4.85
CA ILE A 80 20.88 48.79 3.62
C ILE A 80 20.81 47.33 3.22
N LEU A 81 20.24 47.07 2.03
CA LEU A 81 20.15 45.76 1.44
C LEU A 81 21.24 45.56 0.39
N ILE A 82 22.09 44.58 0.58
CA ILE A 82 23.15 44.24 -0.37
C ILE A 82 22.73 42.94 -1.08
N PRO A 83 22.51 42.96 -2.40
CA PRO A 83 22.11 41.78 -3.15
C PRO A 83 23.11 40.62 -3.00
N ARG A 84 22.61 39.39 -3.03
CA ARG A 84 23.38 38.14 -2.93
C ARG A 84 24.69 38.17 -3.74
N GLN A 85 24.61 38.56 -5.02
CA GLN A 85 25.77 38.61 -5.91
C GLN A 85 26.91 39.46 -5.35
N GLY A 86 26.59 40.58 -4.70
CA GLY A 86 27.59 41.46 -4.08
C GLY A 86 28.29 40.83 -2.89
N PHE A 87 27.61 39.99 -2.13
CA PHE A 87 28.15 39.34 -0.95
C PHE A 87 28.97 38.07 -1.30
N VAL A 88 28.39 37.18 -2.11
CA VAL A 88 29.02 35.87 -2.43
C VAL A 88 30.23 36.01 -3.37
N SER A 89 30.36 37.13 -4.08
CA SER A 89 31.49 37.38 -4.98
C SER A 89 32.75 37.90 -4.29
N LEU A 90 32.66 38.22 -3.00
CA LEU A 90 33.82 38.75 -2.26
C LEU A 90 34.82 37.64 -1.94
N ASP A 91 36.10 37.96 -2.08
CA ASP A 91 37.19 37.09 -1.67
C ASP A 91 37.17 36.91 -0.15
N GLY A 92 37.17 35.65 0.31
CA GLY A 92 36.99 35.22 1.70
C GLY A 92 35.60 34.67 2.00
N TYR A 93 34.61 34.82 1.11
CA TYR A 93 33.34 34.12 1.21
C TYR A 93 33.54 32.61 1.07
N SER A 94 33.08 31.84 2.03
CA SER A 94 33.18 30.40 1.98
C SER A 94 32.07 29.72 2.82
N GLU A 95 31.65 28.54 2.40
CA GLU A 95 30.78 27.69 3.17
C GLU A 95 31.39 27.38 4.56
N GLY A 96 30.57 27.38 5.62
CA GLY A 96 30.98 27.20 7.02
C GLY A 96 31.72 28.42 7.60
N GLY A 97 31.95 29.48 6.80
CA GLY A 97 32.58 30.71 7.23
C GLY A 97 31.65 31.63 8.02
N THR A 98 32.24 32.67 8.62
CA THR A 98 31.47 33.73 9.32
C THR A 98 31.75 35.07 8.74
N ALA A 99 30.78 36.00 8.84
CA ALA A 99 30.92 37.37 8.39
C ALA A 99 30.54 38.35 9.50
N GLN A 100 31.37 39.34 9.71
CA GLN A 100 31.13 40.47 10.60
C GLN A 100 31.11 41.78 9.80
N PHE A 101 30.36 42.77 10.25
CA PHE A 101 30.11 43.98 9.49
C PHE A 101 30.53 45.22 10.27
N ILE A 102 30.98 46.25 9.53
CA ILE A 102 31.12 47.64 10.01
C ILE A 102 30.52 48.57 8.98
N ALA A 103 30.18 49.78 9.42
CA ALA A 103 29.77 50.88 8.54
C ALA A 103 30.74 52.03 8.66
N GLU A 104 31.06 52.68 7.54
CA GLU A 104 31.73 53.97 7.51
C GLU A 104 30.72 55.00 6.98
N ILE A 105 30.56 56.08 7.72
CA ILE A 105 29.65 57.18 7.39
C ILE A 105 30.47 58.42 7.02
N TRP A 106 30.11 59.05 5.90
CA TRP A 106 30.63 60.36 5.48
C TRP A 106 29.55 61.40 5.58
N ASP A 107 29.93 62.59 6.06
CA ASP A 107 29.11 63.79 5.96
C ASP A 107 29.16 64.36 4.54
N ARG A 108 28.37 65.42 4.29
CA ARG A 108 28.35 66.14 3.01
C ARG A 108 29.65 66.86 2.68
N ALA A 109 30.50 67.18 3.70
CA ALA A 109 31.78 67.80 3.53
C ALA A 109 32.91 66.81 3.20
N GLY A 110 32.66 65.47 3.38
CA GLY A 110 33.63 64.41 3.14
C GLY A 110 34.37 63.95 4.37
N ASN A 111 34.03 64.42 5.58
CA ASN A 111 34.56 63.80 6.81
C ASN A 111 33.92 62.47 7.07
N SER A 112 34.70 61.50 7.56
CA SER A 112 34.19 60.18 7.84
C SER A 112 34.39 59.73 9.27
N ALA A 113 33.50 58.79 9.70
CA ALA A 113 33.63 58.05 10.94
C ALA A 113 33.35 56.58 10.66
N VAL A 114 34.19 55.70 11.21
CA VAL A 114 34.02 54.25 11.14
C VAL A 114 33.34 53.80 12.43
N GLY A 115 32.27 53.02 12.29
CA GLY A 115 31.56 52.44 13.41
C GLY A 115 32.32 51.25 14.04
N THR A 116 31.79 50.72 15.11
CA THR A 116 32.27 49.47 15.72
C THR A 116 31.79 48.24 14.92
N VAL A 117 32.47 47.13 15.12
CA VAL A 117 32.04 45.85 14.52
C VAL A 117 30.66 45.47 15.04
N SER A 118 29.83 44.86 14.19
CA SER A 118 28.51 44.39 14.57
C SER A 118 28.60 43.35 15.68
N ASP A 119 27.67 43.39 16.65
CA ASP A 119 27.53 42.36 17.69
C ASP A 119 27.06 41.02 17.10
N SER A 120 26.32 41.08 15.98
CA SER A 120 25.83 39.92 15.28
C SER A 120 26.87 39.35 14.31
N VAL A 121 27.08 38.05 14.36
CA VAL A 121 27.91 37.27 13.42
C VAL A 121 27.00 36.50 12.49
N LEU A 122 27.18 36.72 11.18
CA LEU A 122 26.46 35.99 10.15
C LEU A 122 27.23 34.68 9.81
N THR A 123 26.63 33.50 10.03
CA THR A 123 27.22 32.23 9.66
C THR A 123 26.76 31.83 8.27
N ILE A 124 27.69 31.42 7.42
CA ILE A 124 27.41 31.03 6.04
C ILE A 124 27.19 29.51 6.01
N ASP A 125 25.97 29.14 5.63
CA ASP A 125 25.59 27.72 5.49
C ASP A 125 24.54 27.62 4.38
N GLU A 126 24.97 27.23 3.20
CA GLU A 126 24.13 27.04 2.02
C GLU A 126 24.00 25.56 1.66
N THR A 127 24.59 24.69 2.47
CA THR A 127 24.53 23.24 2.28
C THR A 127 23.10 22.76 2.51
N ILE A 128 22.56 22.06 1.52
CA ILE A 128 21.21 21.49 1.62
C ILE A 128 21.31 20.14 2.29
N PRO A 129 20.61 19.90 3.43
CA PRO A 129 20.65 18.62 4.11
C PRO A 129 20.04 17.50 3.26
N VAL A 130 20.58 16.29 3.37
CA VAL A 130 20.05 15.08 2.76
C VAL A 130 19.85 13.99 3.82
N LEU A 131 18.88 13.11 3.62
CA LEU A 131 18.69 11.95 4.48
C LEU A 131 19.57 10.80 3.96
N ASN A 132 20.60 10.42 4.75
CA ASN A 132 21.53 9.34 4.42
C ASN A 132 20.91 7.98 4.68
N GLU A 133 20.06 7.89 5.71
CA GLU A 133 19.39 6.66 6.10
C GLU A 133 17.94 6.96 6.49
N VAL A 134 17.03 6.21 5.89
CA VAL A 134 15.60 6.17 6.23
C VAL A 134 15.19 4.71 6.24
N MET A 135 14.78 4.21 7.39
CA MET A 135 14.38 2.81 7.61
C MET A 135 13.03 2.76 8.30
N VAL A 136 12.22 1.77 7.94
CA VAL A 136 10.95 1.48 8.61
C VAL A 136 10.88 0.02 9.03
N THR A 137 10.45 -0.23 10.26
CA THR A 137 10.29 -1.57 10.83
C THR A 137 9.05 -1.64 11.72
N SER A 138 8.58 -2.84 11.97
CA SER A 138 7.52 -3.14 12.94
C SER A 138 8.03 -4.06 14.04
N THR A 139 7.35 -4.09 15.18
CA THR A 139 7.60 -5.04 16.28
C THR A 139 6.99 -6.41 16.03
N ASN A 140 6.38 -6.64 14.88
CA ASN A 140 5.76 -7.92 14.54
C ASN A 140 6.75 -9.08 14.71
N VAL A 141 6.37 -10.05 15.53
CA VAL A 141 7.24 -11.16 15.92
C VAL A 141 7.48 -12.18 14.81
N GLN A 142 6.62 -12.23 13.81
CA GLN A 142 6.75 -13.15 12.69
C GLN A 142 7.55 -12.53 11.55
N ASN A 143 7.30 -11.25 11.27
CA ASN A 143 7.94 -10.54 10.17
C ASN A 143 7.87 -9.03 10.40
N ASN A 144 9.02 -8.38 10.62
CA ASN A 144 9.11 -6.95 10.85
C ASN A 144 8.72 -6.06 9.64
N SER A 145 8.42 -6.69 8.50
CA SER A 145 7.83 -6.01 7.34
C SER A 145 6.30 -6.08 7.31
N LEU A 146 5.68 -6.71 8.31
CA LEU A 146 4.24 -6.75 8.54
C LEU A 146 3.92 -6.11 9.89
N ALA A 147 2.68 -5.73 10.10
CA ALA A 147 2.17 -5.25 11.37
C ALA A 147 0.70 -5.63 11.53
N ILE A 148 0.31 -5.98 12.75
CA ILE A 148 -1.07 -6.22 13.18
C ILE A 148 -1.45 -5.18 14.23
N PRO A 149 -2.72 -5.09 14.68
CA PRO A 149 -3.09 -4.25 15.82
C PRO A 149 -2.15 -4.46 17.02
N ASP A 150 -1.83 -3.36 17.71
CA ASP A 150 -0.88 -3.28 18.83
C ASP A 150 0.61 -3.42 18.48
N ASP A 151 0.97 -3.74 17.25
CA ASP A 151 2.37 -3.64 16.82
C ASP A 151 2.83 -2.19 16.75
N MET A 152 4.11 -1.95 17.06
CA MET A 152 4.72 -0.62 16.97
C MET A 152 5.52 -0.48 15.68
N LEU A 153 5.18 0.54 14.89
CA LEU A 153 5.98 1.03 13.77
C LEU A 153 7.10 1.91 14.30
N THR A 154 8.30 1.72 13.79
CA THR A 154 9.43 2.61 14.00
C THR A 154 9.98 3.09 12.66
N LEU A 155 9.94 4.41 12.42
CA LEU A 155 10.61 5.08 11.31
C LEU A 155 11.86 5.79 11.85
N THR A 156 13.05 5.40 11.42
CA THR A 156 14.35 5.99 11.79
C THR A 156 14.93 6.80 10.65
N ILE A 157 15.57 7.92 11.00
CA ILE A 157 16.10 8.91 10.06
C ILE A 157 17.50 9.31 10.52
N THR A 158 18.46 9.30 9.58
CA THR A 158 19.79 9.88 9.77
C THR A 158 20.08 10.87 8.64
N ALA A 159 20.25 12.14 9.00
CA ALA A 159 20.58 13.20 8.04
C ALA A 159 22.10 13.36 7.87
N SER A 160 22.51 14.06 6.82
CA SER A 160 23.91 14.39 6.52
C SER A 160 24.51 15.35 7.55
N GLU A 161 23.66 16.14 8.21
CA GLU A 161 24.00 17.18 9.18
C GLU A 161 22.88 17.37 10.20
N GLY A 162 23.05 18.32 11.13
CA GLY A 162 22.01 18.66 12.10
C GLY A 162 20.80 19.31 11.45
N ILE A 163 19.64 18.78 11.70
CA ILE A 163 18.37 19.31 11.20
C ILE A 163 17.44 19.73 12.34
N ASP A 164 16.56 20.69 12.05
CA ASP A 164 15.43 20.96 12.94
C ASP A 164 14.53 19.73 13.04
N MET A 165 13.64 19.70 14.03
CA MET A 165 12.66 18.62 14.15
C MET A 165 11.89 18.47 12.83
N PRO A 166 12.03 17.31 12.14
CA PRO A 166 11.35 17.09 10.87
C PRO A 166 9.84 16.98 11.06
N VAL A 167 9.08 17.37 10.05
CA VAL A 167 7.65 17.10 9.96
C VAL A 167 7.47 15.76 9.26
N ILE A 168 6.84 14.81 9.94
CA ILE A 168 6.68 13.45 9.45
C ILE A 168 5.20 13.09 9.41
N GLU A 169 4.73 12.72 8.24
CA GLU A 169 3.40 12.16 8.05
C GLU A 169 3.52 10.65 7.81
N ILE A 170 2.64 9.86 8.44
CA ILE A 170 2.48 8.43 8.22
C ILE A 170 1.01 8.18 7.87
N ASN A 171 0.75 7.57 6.72
CA ASN A 171 -0.58 7.36 6.15
C ASN A 171 -1.43 8.65 6.05
N GLY A 172 -0.76 9.83 5.98
CA GLY A 172 -1.40 11.14 5.86
C GLY A 172 -1.65 11.85 7.18
N ASP A 173 -1.32 11.25 8.32
CA ASP A 173 -1.39 11.87 9.64
C ASP A 173 0.01 12.27 10.12
N GLU A 174 0.11 13.45 10.76
CA GLU A 174 1.36 13.99 11.28
C GLU A 174 1.71 13.37 12.64
N PHE A 175 2.96 12.92 12.79
CA PHE A 175 3.49 12.34 14.02
C PHE A 175 4.72 13.09 14.52
N PRO A 176 4.83 13.35 15.86
CA PRO A 176 5.95 14.05 16.42
C PRO A 176 7.22 13.17 16.36
N ALA A 177 8.27 13.70 15.75
CA ALA A 177 9.58 13.06 15.77
C ALA A 177 10.28 13.28 17.11
N THR A 178 11.04 12.29 17.55
CA THR A 178 11.91 12.35 18.72
C THR A 178 13.36 12.15 18.31
N GLY A 179 14.27 12.97 18.84
CA GLY A 179 15.69 12.91 18.48
C GLY A 179 16.36 14.27 18.63
N GLU A 180 17.59 14.36 18.17
CA GLU A 180 18.36 15.61 18.15
C GLU A 180 19.48 15.54 17.08
N GLY A 181 19.96 16.70 16.66
CA GLY A 181 21.04 16.78 15.67
C GLY A 181 20.63 16.17 14.35
N ASN A 182 21.35 15.16 13.91
CA ASN A 182 21.11 14.49 12.64
C ASN A 182 20.34 13.16 12.76
N SER A 183 19.93 12.76 13.97
CA SER A 183 19.29 11.47 14.20
C SER A 183 17.89 11.63 14.82
N TRP A 184 16.87 11.15 14.11
CA TRP A 184 15.47 11.29 14.48
C TRP A 184 14.72 9.99 14.29
N LYS A 185 13.65 9.80 15.06
CA LYS A 185 12.72 8.66 14.90
C LYS A 185 11.29 9.07 15.20
N VAL A 186 10.37 8.32 14.63
CA VAL A 186 8.96 8.26 15.01
C VAL A 186 8.64 6.85 15.44
N GLU A 187 7.91 6.72 16.53
CA GLU A 187 7.32 5.47 17.01
C GLU A 187 5.80 5.64 17.07
N ASN A 188 5.07 4.78 16.38
CA ASN A 188 3.62 4.78 16.36
C ASN A 188 3.08 3.36 16.56
N VAL A 189 2.09 3.19 17.41
CA VAL A 189 1.39 1.92 17.60
C VAL A 189 0.23 1.86 16.61
N PHE A 190 0.12 0.76 15.87
CA PHE A 190 -1.00 0.52 15.00
C PHE A 190 -2.27 0.26 15.82
N GLU A 191 -3.26 1.10 15.61
CA GLU A 191 -4.64 0.85 16.01
C GLU A 191 -5.38 0.19 14.83
N ASP A 192 -6.69 -0.04 14.97
CA ASP A 192 -7.50 -0.53 13.86
C ASP A 192 -7.40 0.44 12.68
N GLY A 193 -7.10 -0.09 11.50
CA GLY A 193 -6.90 0.67 10.28
C GLY A 193 -7.18 -0.14 9.02
N ASP A 194 -7.05 0.50 7.87
CA ASP A 194 -7.18 -0.17 6.57
C ASP A 194 -5.90 -0.98 6.26
N ASP A 195 -6.07 -2.22 5.86
CA ASP A 195 -4.97 -3.08 5.41
C ASP A 195 -4.22 -2.47 4.23
N GLY A 196 -2.90 -2.57 4.26
CA GLY A 196 -2.08 -2.11 3.16
C GLY A 196 -0.69 -1.63 3.53
N LEU A 197 0.02 -1.15 2.52
CA LEU A 197 1.37 -0.63 2.69
C LEU A 197 1.35 0.69 3.45
N VAL A 198 2.13 0.78 4.52
CA VAL A 198 2.35 2.03 5.24
C VAL A 198 3.11 3.01 4.35
N THR A 199 2.55 4.19 4.21
CA THR A 199 3.17 5.30 3.47
C THR A 199 3.65 6.37 4.42
N PHE A 200 4.68 7.12 4.04
CA PHE A 200 5.17 8.24 4.83
C PHE A 200 5.69 9.38 3.95
N SER A 201 5.74 10.58 4.53
CA SER A 201 6.49 11.71 3.99
C SER A 201 7.31 12.38 5.09
N ILE A 202 8.51 12.84 4.76
CA ILE A 202 9.43 13.53 5.66
C ILE A 202 9.81 14.86 5.03
N ASP A 203 9.38 15.97 5.66
CA ASP A 203 9.80 17.32 5.33
C ASP A 203 10.78 17.82 6.39
N PHE A 204 11.91 18.35 5.99
CA PHE A 204 12.98 18.70 6.89
C PHE A 204 13.84 19.84 6.37
N LYS A 205 14.53 20.51 7.28
CA LYS A 205 15.47 21.60 7.02
C LYS A 205 16.56 21.57 8.09
N ASP A 206 17.74 22.12 7.75
CA ASP A 206 18.81 22.28 8.71
C ASP A 206 18.60 23.46 9.68
N TYR A 207 19.55 23.68 10.57
CA TYR A 207 19.51 24.81 11.50
C TYR A 207 19.63 26.17 10.81
N ALA A 208 20.26 26.22 9.63
CA ALA A 208 20.32 27.41 8.80
C ALA A 208 19.05 27.64 7.98
N GLN A 209 18.07 26.75 8.06
CA GLN A 209 16.79 26.76 7.34
C GLN A 209 16.93 26.46 5.84
N ASN A 210 18.01 25.77 5.42
CA ASN A 210 18.05 25.20 4.08
C ASN A 210 17.09 24.02 3.99
N PRO A 211 16.11 24.01 3.06
CA PRO A 211 15.14 22.94 2.96
C PRO A 211 15.74 21.72 2.26
N GLY A 212 15.59 20.54 2.88
CA GLY A 212 15.85 19.27 2.23
C GLY A 212 14.78 18.94 1.18
N THR A 213 15.06 17.94 0.36
CA THR A 213 14.04 17.38 -0.55
C THR A 213 13.14 16.44 0.23
N VAL A 214 11.82 16.59 0.13
CA VAL A 214 10.85 15.69 0.77
C VAL A 214 11.12 14.23 0.39
N VAL A 215 11.18 13.36 1.41
CA VAL A 215 11.47 11.93 1.24
C VAL A 215 10.22 11.10 1.54
N THR A 216 9.89 10.19 0.62
CA THR A 216 8.70 9.31 0.70
C THR A 216 9.06 7.83 0.50
N ALA A 217 10.34 7.49 0.54
CA ALA A 217 10.83 6.13 0.39
C ALA A 217 12.02 5.90 1.33
N THR A 218 12.17 4.67 1.78
CA THR A 218 13.32 4.24 2.59
C THR A 218 14.58 4.09 1.73
N THR A 219 15.75 4.21 2.35
CA THR A 219 17.05 4.09 1.65
C THR A 219 17.52 2.65 1.53
N ASP A 220 16.96 1.75 2.35
CA ASP A 220 17.30 0.32 2.41
C ASP A 220 16.20 -0.57 1.80
N GLU A 221 15.21 0.03 1.12
CA GLU A 221 14.04 -0.65 0.56
C GLU A 221 13.12 -1.31 1.61
N SER A 222 13.31 -1.06 2.89
CA SER A 222 12.43 -1.55 3.95
C SER A 222 11.00 -1.03 3.76
N LYS A 223 10.04 -1.87 4.13
CA LYS A 223 8.59 -1.57 4.02
C LYS A 223 7.87 -2.27 5.15
N VAL A 224 6.80 -1.67 5.61
CA VAL A 224 5.86 -2.30 6.53
C VAL A 224 4.47 -2.28 5.88
N ALA A 225 3.80 -3.42 5.86
CA ALA A 225 2.39 -3.51 5.50
C ALA A 225 1.59 -3.82 6.74
N TYR A 226 0.55 -3.03 6.99
CA TYR A 226 -0.43 -3.32 8.03
C TYR A 226 -1.45 -4.32 7.51
N ASP A 227 -1.76 -5.31 8.31
CA ASP A 227 -2.74 -6.36 8.06
C ASP A 227 -3.47 -6.66 9.37
N GLY A 228 -4.62 -6.05 9.55
CA GLY A 228 -5.47 -6.22 10.74
C GLY A 228 -6.59 -7.21 10.53
N THR A 229 -6.68 -7.83 9.33
CA THR A 229 -7.77 -8.73 8.97
C THR A 229 -7.43 -10.17 9.34
N ALA A 230 -8.21 -10.78 10.24
CA ALA A 230 -8.05 -12.18 10.56
C ALA A 230 -8.50 -13.09 9.41
N PRO A 231 -7.79 -14.19 9.12
CA PRO A 231 -8.18 -15.14 8.09
C PRO A 231 -9.48 -15.87 8.45
N GLU A 232 -10.27 -16.21 7.44
CA GLU A 232 -11.50 -16.98 7.56
C GLU A 232 -11.38 -18.32 6.79
N LEU A 233 -12.07 -19.36 7.29
CA LEU A 233 -12.19 -20.66 6.58
C LEU A 233 -13.60 -20.88 6.07
N ASP A 234 -13.69 -21.36 4.84
CA ASP A 234 -14.95 -21.68 4.16
C ASP A 234 -14.88 -23.07 3.51
N ASN A 235 -16.06 -23.58 3.09
CA ASN A 235 -16.20 -24.89 2.45
C ASN A 235 -15.58 -26.05 3.25
N ILE A 236 -15.71 -25.99 4.58
CA ILE A 236 -15.17 -26.98 5.50
C ILE A 236 -16.03 -28.23 5.40
N ARG A 237 -15.43 -29.33 4.92
CA ARG A 237 -16.12 -30.57 4.66
C ARG A 237 -15.34 -31.77 5.18
N LEU A 238 -16.02 -32.64 5.93
CA LEU A 238 -15.50 -33.92 6.44
C LEU A 238 -16.19 -35.11 5.73
N TYR A 239 -15.41 -36.07 5.22
CA TYR A 239 -15.95 -37.24 4.56
C TYR A 239 -14.98 -38.41 4.63
N SER A 240 -15.54 -39.67 4.54
CA SER A 240 -14.74 -40.88 4.50
C SER A 240 -14.63 -41.43 3.07
N LYS A 241 -13.63 -42.30 2.85
CA LYS A 241 -13.56 -43.18 1.66
C LYS A 241 -14.24 -44.52 1.84
N ASN A 242 -15.20 -44.60 2.77
CA ASN A 242 -16.01 -45.83 2.90
C ASN A 242 -16.73 -46.11 1.58
N SER A 243 -16.69 -47.39 1.15
CA SER A 243 -17.24 -47.79 -0.14
C SER A 243 -18.77 -47.80 -0.20
N TYR A 244 -19.42 -47.76 0.96
CA TYR A 244 -20.90 -47.83 1.07
C TYR A 244 -21.50 -46.47 1.34
N ASP A 245 -20.90 -45.69 2.24
CA ASP A 245 -21.41 -44.37 2.64
C ASP A 245 -20.26 -43.50 3.13
N GLN A 246 -20.13 -42.29 2.58
CA GLN A 246 -19.08 -41.36 2.94
C GLN A 246 -19.29 -40.70 4.32
N THR A 247 -20.47 -40.84 4.93
CA THR A 247 -20.77 -40.38 6.28
C THR A 247 -20.47 -41.43 7.35
N LEU A 248 -20.07 -42.67 6.93
CA LEU A 248 -19.70 -43.77 7.79
C LEU A 248 -18.22 -44.12 7.60
N ALA A 249 -17.60 -44.70 8.62
CA ALA A 249 -16.24 -45.18 8.52
C ALA A 249 -16.03 -46.41 9.42
N VAL A 250 -15.15 -47.33 8.95
CA VAL A 250 -14.66 -48.49 9.72
C VAL A 250 -13.14 -48.36 9.88
N LYS A 251 -12.55 -49.22 10.73
CA LYS A 251 -11.10 -49.31 10.88
C LYS A 251 -10.39 -49.48 9.53
N GLY A 252 -9.41 -48.64 9.24
CA GLY A 252 -8.63 -48.62 8.00
C GLY A 252 -9.18 -47.67 6.94
N ASP A 253 -10.36 -47.12 7.13
CA ASP A 253 -10.87 -46.09 6.24
C ASP A 253 -10.08 -44.78 6.37
N SER A 254 -10.00 -44.03 5.26
CA SER A 254 -9.39 -42.73 5.19
C SER A 254 -10.44 -41.62 5.35
N ILE A 255 -10.22 -40.75 6.29
CA ILE A 255 -11.04 -39.55 6.53
C ILE A 255 -10.35 -38.39 5.91
N PHE A 256 -11.08 -37.60 5.14
CA PHE A 256 -10.62 -36.37 4.50
C PHE A 256 -11.32 -35.16 5.12
N LEU A 257 -10.52 -34.14 5.41
CA LEU A 257 -10.99 -32.80 5.76
C LEU A 257 -10.50 -31.83 4.69
N ASP A 258 -11.43 -31.23 4.00
CA ASP A 258 -11.18 -30.21 2.98
C ASP A 258 -11.69 -28.86 3.47
N PHE A 259 -10.96 -27.78 3.20
CA PHE A 259 -11.40 -26.40 3.44
C PHE A 259 -10.68 -25.40 2.55
N MET A 260 -11.23 -24.20 2.45
CA MET A 260 -10.64 -23.05 1.78
C MET A 260 -10.38 -21.93 2.79
N ALA A 261 -9.24 -21.26 2.67
CA ALA A 261 -8.96 -20.07 3.45
C ALA A 261 -9.21 -18.79 2.60
N SER A 262 -9.57 -17.70 3.26
CA SER A 262 -9.72 -16.38 2.62
C SER A 262 -8.39 -15.85 2.07
N GLU A 263 -7.28 -16.26 2.71
CA GLU A 263 -5.93 -15.82 2.42
C GLU A 263 -4.88 -16.89 2.73
N THR A 264 -3.60 -16.56 2.55
CA THR A 264 -2.49 -17.47 2.82
C THR A 264 -2.27 -17.61 4.33
N LEU A 265 -2.38 -18.82 4.83
CA LEU A 265 -2.15 -19.13 6.23
C LEU A 265 -0.66 -19.43 6.49
N PHE A 266 -0.17 -18.98 7.65
CA PHE A 266 1.19 -19.23 8.13
C PHE A 266 1.25 -20.51 8.97
N THR A 267 0.40 -20.63 10.00
CA THR A 267 0.28 -21.87 10.78
C THR A 267 -1.12 -22.41 10.69
N ILE A 268 -1.23 -23.75 10.68
CA ILE A 268 -2.49 -24.46 10.69
C ILE A 268 -2.29 -25.72 11.51
N ASN A 269 -3.04 -25.83 12.61
CA ASN A 269 -3.08 -27.03 13.46
C ASN A 269 -4.44 -27.67 13.30
N VAL A 270 -4.46 -28.90 12.78
CA VAL A 270 -5.68 -29.66 12.56
C VAL A 270 -5.68 -30.91 13.42
N THR A 271 -6.77 -31.12 14.16
CA THR A 271 -7.00 -32.38 14.85
C THR A 271 -8.27 -33.05 14.31
N LEU A 272 -8.21 -34.38 14.15
CA LEU A 272 -9.38 -35.23 13.91
C LEU A 272 -9.39 -36.37 14.93
N ASN A 273 -10.53 -36.61 15.55
CA ASN A 273 -10.69 -37.62 16.61
C ASN A 273 -9.63 -37.47 17.75
N GLY A 274 -9.25 -36.20 18.05
CA GLY A 274 -8.23 -35.86 19.07
C GLY A 274 -6.78 -36.13 18.64
N ASN A 275 -6.54 -36.56 17.40
CA ASN A 275 -5.21 -36.76 16.85
C ASN A 275 -4.82 -35.60 15.97
N GLU A 276 -3.61 -35.04 16.20
CA GLU A 276 -3.00 -34.07 15.28
C GLU A 276 -2.69 -34.74 13.95
N ILE A 277 -3.10 -34.14 12.86
CA ILE A 277 -2.96 -34.72 11.53
C ILE A 277 -2.17 -33.81 10.59
N SER A 278 -1.46 -34.45 9.64
CA SER A 278 -0.65 -33.74 8.68
C SER A 278 -1.42 -33.38 7.41
N GLN A 279 -1.10 -32.24 6.84
CA GLN A 279 -1.63 -31.82 5.55
C GLN A 279 -1.24 -32.81 4.45
N LEU A 280 -2.22 -33.22 3.64
CA LEU A 280 -2.00 -34.12 2.49
C LEU A 280 -1.65 -33.30 1.23
N THR A 281 -2.44 -32.27 0.93
CA THR A 281 -2.21 -31.38 -0.22
C THR A 281 -2.61 -29.94 0.10
N LYS A 282 -1.90 -28.99 -0.54
CA LYS A 282 -2.23 -27.55 -0.56
C LYS A 282 -2.15 -27.08 -2.00
N THR A 283 -3.16 -26.34 -2.44
CA THR A 283 -3.17 -25.68 -3.74
C THR A 283 -3.73 -24.26 -3.55
N GLU A 284 -2.85 -23.25 -3.62
CA GLU A 284 -3.19 -21.87 -3.30
C GLU A 284 -3.84 -21.74 -1.91
N LEU A 285 -5.14 -21.48 -1.85
CA LEU A 285 -5.93 -21.31 -0.63
C LEU A 285 -6.74 -22.56 -0.25
N GLN A 286 -6.59 -23.68 -0.97
CA GLN A 286 -7.30 -24.93 -0.70
C GLN A 286 -6.41 -25.91 0.07
N TYR A 287 -6.94 -26.44 1.14
CA TYR A 287 -6.24 -27.35 2.04
C TYR A 287 -6.99 -28.67 2.12
N ARG A 288 -6.24 -29.77 2.10
CA ARG A 288 -6.74 -31.14 2.32
C ARG A 288 -5.90 -31.82 3.33
N TYR A 289 -6.55 -32.40 4.33
CA TYR A 289 -5.96 -33.19 5.39
C TYR A 289 -6.48 -34.64 5.29
N LEU A 290 -5.68 -35.59 5.78
CA LEU A 290 -5.99 -37.01 5.76
C LEU A 290 -5.70 -37.63 7.13
N HIS A 291 -6.66 -38.35 7.69
CA HIS A 291 -6.49 -39.27 8.81
C HIS A 291 -6.92 -40.70 8.43
N VAL A 292 -6.12 -41.68 8.79
CA VAL A 292 -6.49 -43.13 8.60
C VAL A 292 -6.89 -43.65 9.95
N LEU A 293 -8.14 -44.10 10.06
CA LEU A 293 -8.71 -44.61 11.30
C LEU A 293 -8.07 -45.94 11.76
N THR A 294 -7.75 -46.02 13.04
CA THR A 294 -7.09 -47.12 13.71
C THR A 294 -7.91 -47.61 14.92
N GLU A 295 -7.45 -48.65 15.59
CA GLU A 295 -8.05 -49.13 16.85
C GLU A 295 -7.89 -48.14 18.03
N LYS A 296 -7.07 -47.11 17.85
CA LYS A 296 -6.84 -46.08 18.89
C LYS A 296 -7.82 -44.91 18.79
N ASP A 297 -8.50 -44.80 17.66
CA ASP A 297 -9.49 -43.77 17.45
C ASP A 297 -10.79 -44.13 18.20
N ALA A 298 -11.43 -43.13 18.79
CA ALA A 298 -12.68 -43.33 19.51
C ALA A 298 -13.85 -43.58 18.54
N GLU A 299 -14.69 -44.59 18.83
CA GLU A 299 -15.96 -44.80 18.11
C GLU A 299 -16.93 -43.64 18.36
N GLY A 300 -17.71 -43.31 17.37
CA GLY A 300 -18.68 -42.23 17.39
C GLY A 300 -18.48 -41.18 16.29
N SER A 301 -19.13 -40.05 16.41
CA SER A 301 -18.89 -38.89 15.51
C SER A 301 -17.46 -38.41 15.66
N ILE A 302 -16.76 -38.17 14.53
CA ILE A 302 -15.37 -37.73 14.51
C ILE A 302 -15.33 -36.23 14.75
N PRO A 303 -14.84 -35.76 15.93
CA PRO A 303 -14.69 -34.33 16.18
C PRO A 303 -13.49 -33.80 15.39
N LEU A 304 -13.59 -32.55 14.96
CA LEU A 304 -12.52 -31.79 14.31
C LEU A 304 -12.18 -30.54 15.10
N THR A 305 -10.94 -30.09 14.98
CA THR A 305 -10.50 -28.77 15.43
C THR A 305 -9.51 -28.20 14.41
N ILE A 306 -9.67 -26.94 14.05
CA ILE A 306 -8.71 -26.21 13.22
C ILE A 306 -8.37 -24.90 13.91
N ASP A 307 -7.09 -24.74 14.29
CA ASP A 307 -6.51 -23.49 14.75
C ASP A 307 -5.56 -22.98 13.66
N TYR A 308 -5.62 -21.72 13.33
CA TYR A 308 -4.84 -21.15 12.24
C TYR A 308 -4.60 -19.67 12.41
N ASN A 309 -3.53 -19.17 11.79
CA ASN A 309 -3.23 -17.75 11.64
C ASN A 309 -2.64 -17.47 10.26
N ASP A 310 -2.72 -16.19 9.85
CA ASP A 310 -2.16 -15.68 8.60
C ASP A 310 -0.64 -15.40 8.68
N LEU A 311 -0.09 -14.79 7.64
CA LEU A 311 1.32 -14.41 7.54
C LEU A 311 1.70 -13.25 8.48
N ALA A 312 0.75 -12.39 8.84
CA ALA A 312 0.97 -11.28 9.75
C ALA A 312 0.85 -11.70 11.22
N GLY A 313 0.16 -12.81 11.51
CA GLY A 313 -0.04 -13.34 12.85
C GLY A 313 -1.46 -13.16 13.37
N ASN A 314 -2.40 -12.61 12.59
CA ASN A 314 -3.79 -12.56 12.98
C ASN A 314 -4.35 -13.98 13.10
N SER A 315 -4.99 -14.27 14.23
CA SER A 315 -5.59 -15.58 14.50
C SER A 315 -7.01 -15.64 13.96
N GLY A 316 -7.31 -16.64 13.16
CA GLY A 316 -8.68 -16.96 12.78
C GLY A 316 -9.49 -17.52 13.92
N GLU A 317 -10.81 -17.51 13.80
CA GLU A 317 -11.71 -18.13 14.76
C GLU A 317 -11.53 -19.67 14.72
N GLN A 318 -11.35 -20.30 15.90
CA GLN A 318 -11.21 -21.75 15.98
C GLN A 318 -12.42 -22.46 15.40
N VAL A 319 -12.17 -23.40 14.47
CA VAL A 319 -13.24 -24.18 13.84
C VAL A 319 -13.42 -25.52 14.58
N LEU A 320 -14.67 -25.80 14.95
CA LEU A 320 -15.07 -27.05 15.63
C LEU A 320 -16.12 -27.85 14.87
N GLU A 321 -16.69 -27.27 13.80
CA GLU A 321 -17.77 -27.85 13.00
C GLU A 321 -17.51 -27.62 11.51
N THR A 322 -18.10 -28.44 10.65
CA THR A 322 -18.05 -28.28 9.21
C THR A 322 -19.04 -27.21 8.75
N SER A 323 -18.73 -26.47 7.68
CA SER A 323 -19.60 -25.41 7.17
C SER A 323 -20.79 -25.97 6.36
N ASP A 324 -20.70 -27.21 5.85
CA ASP A 324 -21.76 -27.89 5.11
C ASP A 324 -22.59 -28.87 5.97
N GLY A 325 -22.31 -28.97 7.28
CA GLY A 325 -22.95 -29.90 8.20
C GLY A 325 -22.55 -31.38 7.97
N SER A 326 -21.48 -31.62 7.24
CA SER A 326 -20.99 -32.99 7.02
C SER A 326 -20.36 -33.55 8.28
N GLU A 327 -20.69 -34.80 8.61
CA GLU A 327 -20.17 -35.58 9.73
C GLU A 327 -19.75 -36.96 9.27
N VAL A 328 -18.84 -37.59 9.99
CA VAL A 328 -18.46 -39.00 9.78
C VAL A 328 -18.60 -39.75 11.10
N LEU A 329 -19.35 -40.81 11.08
CA LEU A 329 -19.52 -41.74 12.21
C LEU A 329 -18.54 -42.93 12.06
N PHE A 330 -17.62 -43.05 13.01
CA PHE A 330 -16.72 -44.21 13.09
C PHE A 330 -17.33 -45.34 13.93
N ASP A 331 -17.44 -46.52 13.32
CA ASP A 331 -18.02 -47.71 13.94
C ASP A 331 -17.12 -48.95 13.68
N MET A 332 -16.55 -49.49 14.73
CA MET A 332 -15.74 -50.75 14.69
C MET A 332 -16.51 -51.94 15.18
N THR A 333 -17.71 -51.76 15.72
CA THR A 333 -18.47 -52.83 16.37
C THR A 333 -19.21 -53.69 15.35
N PRO A 334 -18.81 -54.95 15.11
CA PRO A 334 -19.51 -55.80 14.18
C PRO A 334 -20.93 -56.13 14.70
N PRO A 335 -21.89 -56.38 13.79
CA PRO A 335 -23.21 -56.86 14.20
C PRO A 335 -23.11 -58.11 15.05
N ALA A 336 -24.03 -58.25 16.01
CA ALA A 336 -24.08 -59.41 16.85
C ALA A 336 -24.21 -60.73 16.02
N THR A 337 -23.56 -61.76 16.46
CA THR A 337 -23.64 -63.07 15.78
C THR A 337 -25.09 -63.54 15.71
N PHE A 338 -25.52 -64.01 14.55
CA PHE A 338 -26.85 -64.52 14.33
C PHE A 338 -26.76 -65.91 13.73
N LYS A 339 -27.81 -66.74 13.97
CA LYS A 339 -27.96 -68.09 13.40
C LYS A 339 -29.09 -68.07 12.38
N VAL A 340 -28.82 -68.59 11.20
CA VAL A 340 -29.89 -68.83 10.20
C VAL A 340 -30.87 -69.82 10.74
N GLU A 341 -32.12 -69.48 10.96
CA GLU A 341 -33.15 -70.34 11.57
C GLU A 341 -33.72 -71.35 10.58
N SER A 342 -33.77 -71.06 9.28
CA SER A 342 -34.23 -71.97 8.27
C SER A 342 -33.55 -71.75 6.91
N VAL A 343 -33.28 -72.87 6.20
CA VAL A 343 -32.83 -72.88 4.81
C VAL A 343 -33.84 -73.66 4.02
N GLY A 344 -34.55 -73.06 3.08
CA GLY A 344 -35.51 -73.74 2.20
C GLY A 344 -35.19 -73.47 0.73
N SER A 345 -35.39 -74.47 -0.15
CA SER A 345 -35.28 -74.22 -1.60
C SER A 345 -36.62 -73.74 -2.14
N SER A 346 -36.64 -72.52 -2.77
CA SER A 346 -37.80 -72.08 -3.51
C SER A 346 -37.83 -72.70 -4.89
N THR A 347 -38.67 -73.72 -5.06
CA THR A 347 -38.98 -74.23 -6.40
C THR A 347 -39.91 -73.25 -7.10
N LYS A 348 -39.46 -72.72 -8.23
CA LYS A 348 -40.36 -71.95 -9.14
C LYS A 348 -41.50 -72.88 -9.56
N LYS A 349 -42.71 -72.70 -9.02
CA LYS A 349 -43.93 -73.25 -9.62
C LYS A 349 -44.10 -72.58 -11.00
N SER A 350 -43.83 -73.35 -12.03
CA SER A 350 -44.24 -73.02 -13.39
C SER A 350 -45.77 -72.90 -13.42
N LYS A 351 -46.30 -71.67 -13.46
CA LYS A 351 -47.71 -71.47 -13.77
C LYS A 351 -47.84 -71.46 -15.28
N SER A 352 -48.54 -72.46 -15.78
CA SER A 352 -49.02 -72.56 -17.14
C SER A 352 -49.66 -71.29 -17.61
N ALA A 353 -49.31 -70.88 -18.81
CA ALA A 353 -49.80 -69.72 -19.46
C ALA A 353 -51.33 -69.75 -19.71
N ALA A 354 -52.02 -68.70 -19.30
CA ALA A 354 -53.35 -68.34 -19.82
C ALA A 354 -53.23 -66.97 -20.60
N PRO A 355 -54.08 -66.72 -21.57
CA PRO A 355 -53.80 -65.85 -22.68
C PRO A 355 -53.79 -64.35 -22.30
N VAL A 356 -52.97 -63.66 -23.02
CA VAL A 356 -52.74 -62.23 -22.93
C VAL A 356 -53.98 -61.42 -23.33
N GLU A 357 -54.50 -60.57 -22.42
CA GLU A 357 -55.28 -59.40 -22.77
C GLU A 357 -54.37 -58.13 -22.70
N ALA A 358 -54.40 -57.43 -23.79
CA ALA A 358 -53.63 -56.20 -23.91
C ALA A 358 -54.19 -55.08 -23.01
N GLY A 359 -53.46 -54.69 -21.98
CA GLY A 359 -53.80 -53.60 -21.06
C GLY A 359 -52.67 -52.63 -20.91
N LYS A 360 -52.82 -51.48 -21.48
CA LYS A 360 -52.23 -50.16 -21.27
C LYS A 360 -50.91 -50.05 -20.45
N PRO A 361 -49.90 -49.27 -20.93
CA PRO A 361 -48.68 -49.06 -20.23
C PRO A 361 -48.90 -48.12 -19.03
N SER A 362 -48.52 -48.59 -17.85
CA SER A 362 -48.38 -47.82 -16.61
C SER A 362 -47.13 -46.98 -16.68
N SER A 363 -47.30 -45.70 -16.51
CA SER A 363 -46.25 -44.65 -16.49
C SER A 363 -45.29 -44.90 -15.32
N SER A 364 -44.03 -45.25 -15.59
CA SER A 364 -42.94 -45.07 -14.68
C SER A 364 -42.48 -43.63 -14.79
N LYS A 365 -42.58 -42.89 -13.70
CA LYS A 365 -42.06 -41.52 -13.55
C LYS A 365 -40.54 -41.52 -13.60
N GLY A 366 -40.00 -40.76 -14.55
CA GLY A 366 -39.06 -39.73 -14.41
C GLY A 366 -37.59 -40.12 -14.30
N GLN A 367 -37.02 -40.58 -15.38
CA GLN A 367 -35.69 -40.07 -15.74
C GLN A 367 -35.88 -38.95 -16.72
N THR A 368 -35.51 -37.74 -16.34
CA THR A 368 -35.40 -36.59 -17.26
C THR A 368 -34.29 -36.92 -18.25
N ALA A 369 -34.67 -37.46 -19.39
CA ALA A 369 -33.78 -37.55 -20.53
C ALA A 369 -33.42 -36.12 -20.93
N LEU A 370 -32.13 -35.82 -20.96
CA LEU A 370 -31.59 -34.62 -21.64
C LEU A 370 -32.20 -34.55 -23.05
N PRO A 371 -32.61 -33.34 -23.49
CA PRO A 371 -33.24 -33.17 -24.81
C PRO A 371 -32.37 -33.78 -25.92
N ALA A 372 -33.03 -34.43 -26.90
CA ALA A 372 -32.37 -35.20 -27.97
C ALA A 372 -31.41 -34.41 -28.90
N PHE A 373 -31.27 -33.09 -28.71
CA PHE A 373 -30.30 -32.29 -29.43
C PHE A 373 -28.88 -32.30 -28.81
N LEU A 374 -28.67 -32.94 -27.63
CA LEU A 374 -27.36 -33.13 -26.99
C LEU A 374 -26.77 -34.49 -27.30
N THR A 375 -26.71 -34.86 -28.58
CA THR A 375 -25.93 -36.04 -29.00
C THR A 375 -24.42 -35.74 -28.90
N GLY A 376 -23.59 -36.77 -28.72
CA GLY A 376 -22.12 -36.59 -28.58
C GLY A 376 -21.51 -35.74 -29.71
N THR A 377 -22.05 -35.81 -30.92
CA THR A 377 -21.57 -35.00 -32.07
C THR A 377 -21.93 -33.54 -31.91
N THR A 378 -23.09 -33.14 -31.40
CA THR A 378 -23.47 -31.76 -31.15
C THR A 378 -22.68 -31.15 -30.01
N LEU A 379 -22.32 -31.91 -28.98
CA LEU A 379 -21.42 -31.46 -27.90
C LEU A 379 -20.01 -31.22 -28.41
N ILE A 380 -19.47 -32.06 -29.29
CA ILE A 380 -18.14 -31.85 -29.91
C ILE A 380 -18.13 -30.59 -30.78
N ILE A 381 -19.17 -30.40 -31.58
CA ILE A 381 -19.31 -29.19 -32.44
C ILE A 381 -19.44 -27.95 -31.55
N ALA A 382 -20.26 -27.97 -30.51
CA ALA A 382 -20.42 -26.84 -29.58
C ALA A 382 -19.11 -26.51 -28.87
N ALA A 383 -18.36 -27.52 -28.40
CA ALA A 383 -17.04 -27.35 -27.80
C ALA A 383 -16.04 -26.72 -28.78
N ALA A 384 -15.99 -27.22 -30.02
CA ALA A 384 -15.12 -26.68 -31.06
C ALA A 384 -15.44 -25.21 -31.39
N VAL A 385 -16.73 -24.86 -31.51
CA VAL A 385 -17.16 -23.47 -31.73
C VAL A 385 -16.77 -22.58 -30.55
N THR A 386 -16.94 -23.04 -29.31
CA THR A 386 -16.56 -22.29 -28.11
C THR A 386 -15.06 -22.02 -28.07
N VAL A 387 -14.22 -23.00 -28.40
CA VAL A 387 -12.76 -22.83 -28.49
C VAL A 387 -12.37 -21.81 -29.57
N VAL A 388 -13.00 -21.87 -30.74
CA VAL A 388 -12.74 -20.89 -31.82
C VAL A 388 -13.13 -19.48 -31.42
N LEU A 389 -14.28 -19.30 -30.76
CA LEU A 389 -14.71 -17.99 -30.26
C LEU A 389 -13.79 -17.48 -29.16
N PHE A 390 -13.34 -18.33 -28.27
CA PHE A 390 -12.37 -17.98 -27.24
C PHE A 390 -11.05 -17.51 -27.83
N LEU A 391 -10.47 -18.25 -28.79
CA LEU A 391 -9.25 -17.88 -29.49
C LEU A 391 -9.40 -16.54 -30.25
N LEU A 392 -10.55 -16.33 -30.89
CA LEU A 392 -10.86 -15.07 -31.56
C LEU A 392 -10.87 -13.89 -30.57
N MET A 393 -11.44 -14.09 -29.37
CA MET A 393 -11.44 -13.06 -28.33
C MET A 393 -10.03 -12.77 -27.80
N VAL A 394 -9.23 -13.78 -27.53
CA VAL A 394 -7.82 -13.62 -27.11
C VAL A 394 -7.02 -12.84 -28.16
N LEU A 395 -7.14 -13.20 -29.45
CA LEU A 395 -6.48 -12.49 -30.55
C LEU A 395 -6.99 -11.03 -30.68
N SER A 396 -8.27 -10.80 -30.43
CA SER A 396 -8.84 -9.46 -30.47
C SER A 396 -8.26 -8.57 -29.36
N TRP A 397 -8.20 -9.07 -28.14
CA TRP A 397 -7.61 -8.35 -27.03
C TRP A 397 -6.09 -8.15 -27.20
N TRP A 398 -5.39 -9.13 -27.75
CA TRP A 398 -3.97 -9.00 -28.11
C TRP A 398 -3.75 -7.80 -29.05
N LYS A 399 -4.55 -7.73 -30.13
CA LYS A 399 -4.51 -6.63 -31.10
C LYS A 399 -4.92 -5.28 -30.49
N ILE A 400 -5.91 -5.25 -29.60
CA ILE A 400 -6.32 -4.03 -28.90
C ILE A 400 -5.18 -3.51 -28.03
N PHE A 401 -4.48 -4.37 -27.29
CA PHE A 401 -3.33 -3.99 -26.46
C PHE A 401 -2.17 -3.47 -27.32
N THR A 402 -1.86 -4.14 -28.43
CA THR A 402 -0.79 -3.67 -29.34
C THR A 402 -1.15 -2.33 -29.97
N LYS A 403 -2.41 -2.09 -30.34
CA LYS A 403 -2.87 -0.78 -30.82
C LYS A 403 -2.76 0.32 -29.77
N ALA A 404 -2.92 -0.04 -28.49
CA ALA A 404 -2.75 0.86 -27.35
C ALA A 404 -1.29 0.96 -26.88
N ASN A 405 -0.32 0.59 -27.71
CA ASN A 405 1.11 0.61 -27.42
C ASN A 405 1.53 -0.22 -26.20
N GLN A 406 0.81 -1.33 -25.96
CA GLN A 406 1.10 -2.29 -24.91
C GLN A 406 1.45 -3.65 -25.52
N ALA A 407 2.35 -4.40 -24.85
CA ALA A 407 2.71 -5.74 -25.33
C ALA A 407 1.48 -6.68 -25.29
N GLY A 408 1.10 -7.23 -26.43
CA GLY A 408 -0.12 -8.02 -26.60
C GLY A 408 -0.19 -9.27 -25.72
N TRP A 409 0.97 -9.91 -25.40
CA TRP A 409 1.01 -11.10 -24.55
C TRP A 409 0.49 -10.88 -23.13
N LYS A 410 0.47 -9.61 -22.65
CA LYS A 410 -0.06 -9.26 -21.32
C LYS A 410 -1.54 -9.61 -21.14
N VAL A 411 -2.27 -9.81 -22.24
CA VAL A 411 -3.67 -10.25 -22.18
C VAL A 411 -3.82 -11.67 -21.64
N LEU A 412 -2.79 -12.49 -21.78
CA LEU A 412 -2.81 -13.91 -21.36
C LEU A 412 -2.55 -14.07 -19.85
N VAL A 413 -2.05 -13.04 -19.18
CA VAL A 413 -1.73 -13.10 -17.75
C VAL A 413 -2.89 -12.50 -16.96
N PRO A 414 -3.61 -13.31 -16.15
CA PRO A 414 -4.69 -12.83 -15.29
C PRO A 414 -4.20 -11.69 -14.39
N PHE A 415 -5.10 -10.75 -14.08
CA PHE A 415 -4.83 -9.52 -13.33
C PHE A 415 -3.89 -8.53 -14.03
N LEU A 416 -2.77 -8.97 -14.62
CA LEU A 416 -1.90 -8.09 -15.39
C LEU A 416 -2.64 -7.45 -16.56
N ASN A 417 -3.53 -8.18 -17.20
CA ASN A 417 -4.39 -7.66 -18.28
C ASN A 417 -5.31 -6.52 -17.77
N LEU A 418 -5.83 -6.62 -16.55
CA LEU A 418 -6.68 -5.57 -15.93
C LEU A 418 -5.84 -4.33 -15.55
N ILE A 419 -4.66 -4.54 -14.98
CA ILE A 419 -3.71 -3.44 -14.68
C ILE A 419 -3.32 -2.70 -15.95
N VAL A 420 -3.03 -3.42 -17.02
CA VAL A 420 -2.71 -2.81 -18.32
C VAL A 420 -3.91 -2.08 -18.89
N LEU A 421 -5.11 -2.63 -18.73
CA LEU A 421 -6.36 -2.01 -19.18
C LEU A 421 -6.63 -0.68 -18.44
N THR A 422 -6.40 -0.61 -17.11
CA THR A 422 -6.51 0.66 -16.38
C THR A 422 -5.53 1.69 -16.90
N LYS A 423 -4.30 1.29 -17.23
CA LYS A 423 -3.29 2.18 -17.84
C LYS A 423 -3.71 2.67 -19.23
N ILE A 424 -4.19 1.77 -20.10
CA ILE A 424 -4.70 2.13 -21.43
C ILE A 424 -5.84 3.17 -21.34
N LEU A 425 -6.74 2.97 -20.39
CA LEU A 425 -7.94 3.81 -20.22
C LEU A 425 -7.70 5.03 -19.31
N ASN A 426 -6.45 5.27 -18.88
CA ASN A 426 -6.05 6.34 -17.98
C ASN A 426 -6.91 6.39 -16.71
N LYS A 427 -7.00 5.25 -16.02
CA LYS A 427 -7.75 5.08 -14.77
C LYS A 427 -6.82 4.68 -13.63
N PRO A 428 -7.16 5.06 -12.38
CA PRO A 428 -6.45 4.58 -11.20
C PRO A 428 -6.47 3.05 -11.14
N ILE A 429 -5.43 2.44 -10.55
CA ILE A 429 -5.26 0.98 -10.54
C ILE A 429 -6.44 0.24 -9.87
N TRP A 430 -7.04 0.83 -8.85
CA TRP A 430 -8.19 0.24 -8.14
C TRP A 430 -9.43 0.02 -9.04
N TRP A 431 -9.50 0.65 -10.24
CA TRP A 431 -10.54 0.37 -11.22
C TRP A 431 -10.51 -1.06 -11.73
N MET A 432 -9.39 -1.78 -11.58
CA MET A 432 -9.33 -3.21 -11.90
C MET A 432 -10.39 -4.02 -11.13
N VAL A 433 -10.69 -3.66 -9.88
CA VAL A 433 -11.73 -4.30 -9.06
C VAL A 433 -13.12 -4.09 -9.69
N ILE A 434 -13.41 -2.88 -10.16
CA ILE A 434 -14.69 -2.59 -10.85
C ILE A 434 -14.82 -3.43 -12.13
N TYR A 435 -13.73 -3.65 -12.86
CA TYR A 435 -13.75 -4.45 -14.08
C TYR A 435 -14.01 -5.94 -13.83
N LEU A 436 -13.75 -6.44 -12.63
CA LEU A 436 -14.08 -7.82 -12.22
C LEU A 436 -15.58 -8.00 -11.90
N ILE A 437 -16.30 -6.92 -11.56
CA ILE A 437 -17.73 -7.00 -11.22
C ILE A 437 -18.55 -7.17 -12.50
N LEU A 438 -18.87 -8.40 -12.85
CA LEU A 438 -19.74 -8.70 -13.99
C LEU A 438 -21.22 -8.43 -13.61
N PRO A 439 -22.03 -7.79 -14.49
CA PRO A 439 -21.73 -7.26 -15.84
C PRO A 439 -21.19 -5.81 -15.86
N VAL A 440 -21.09 -5.13 -14.73
CA VAL A 440 -20.73 -3.70 -14.62
C VAL A 440 -19.38 -3.42 -15.27
N GLY A 441 -18.37 -4.24 -14.96
CA GLY A 441 -17.04 -4.12 -15.53
C GLY A 441 -17.05 -4.20 -17.06
N HIS A 442 -17.78 -5.14 -17.62
CA HIS A 442 -17.90 -5.30 -19.08
C HIS A 442 -18.53 -4.06 -19.75
N ILE A 443 -19.58 -3.50 -19.15
CA ILE A 443 -20.24 -2.28 -19.65
C ILE A 443 -19.24 -1.11 -19.62
N LEU A 444 -18.59 -0.88 -18.50
CA LEU A 444 -17.66 0.24 -18.34
C LEU A 444 -16.44 0.13 -19.26
N VAL A 445 -15.85 -1.06 -19.37
CA VAL A 445 -14.72 -1.31 -20.30
C VAL A 445 -15.14 -1.05 -21.74
N SER A 446 -16.30 -1.54 -22.17
CA SER A 446 -16.81 -1.35 -23.53
C SER A 446 -17.02 0.12 -23.87
N LEU A 447 -17.63 0.90 -22.94
CA LEU A 447 -17.87 2.34 -23.13
C LEU A 447 -16.53 3.12 -23.22
N GLN A 448 -15.61 2.83 -22.30
CA GLN A 448 -14.33 3.55 -22.24
C GLN A 448 -13.40 3.17 -23.40
N LEU A 449 -13.37 1.90 -23.78
CA LEU A 449 -12.56 1.43 -24.90
C LEU A 449 -13.06 1.98 -26.24
N ALA A 450 -14.37 2.02 -26.45
CA ALA A 450 -14.95 2.66 -27.63
C ALA A 450 -14.58 4.15 -27.69
N LYS A 451 -14.67 4.88 -26.58
CA LYS A 451 -14.26 6.28 -26.49
C LYS A 451 -12.76 6.44 -26.79
N PHE A 452 -11.92 5.59 -26.21
CA PHE A 452 -10.46 5.62 -26.39
C PHE A 452 -10.04 5.46 -27.85
N PHE A 453 -10.77 4.64 -28.62
CA PHE A 453 -10.54 4.46 -30.07
C PHE A 453 -11.44 5.36 -30.95
N GLY A 454 -11.99 6.46 -30.43
CA GLY A 454 -12.76 7.43 -31.20
C GLY A 454 -14.07 6.89 -31.79
N LYS A 455 -14.63 5.80 -31.21
CA LYS A 455 -15.90 5.21 -31.68
C LYS A 455 -17.09 5.85 -30.99
N LYS A 456 -18.20 5.93 -31.70
CA LYS A 456 -19.48 6.45 -31.18
C LYS A 456 -20.07 5.49 -30.14
N ILE A 457 -20.94 6.00 -29.28
CA ILE A 457 -21.61 5.22 -28.22
C ILE A 457 -22.35 3.99 -28.74
N ILE A 458 -22.91 4.07 -29.95
CA ILE A 458 -23.59 2.94 -30.58
C ILE A 458 -22.67 1.74 -30.80
N PHE A 459 -21.39 1.99 -31.06
CA PHE A 459 -20.37 0.94 -31.16
C PHE A 459 -20.10 0.29 -29.81
N ALA A 460 -20.05 1.08 -28.72
CA ALA A 460 -19.93 0.57 -27.36
C ALA A 460 -21.13 -0.32 -26.97
N VAL A 461 -22.36 0.08 -27.34
CA VAL A 461 -23.54 -0.75 -27.14
C VAL A 461 -23.42 -2.07 -27.91
N GLY A 462 -22.87 -2.05 -29.11
CA GLY A 462 -22.55 -3.28 -29.86
C GLY A 462 -21.53 -4.16 -29.14
N MET A 463 -20.48 -3.58 -28.53
CA MET A 463 -19.50 -4.31 -27.74
C MET A 463 -20.10 -4.95 -26.47
N ILE A 464 -21.09 -4.29 -25.87
CA ILE A 464 -21.80 -4.82 -24.69
C ILE A 464 -22.72 -5.99 -25.06
N LEU A 465 -23.50 -5.84 -26.12
CA LEU A 465 -24.53 -6.83 -26.50
C LEU A 465 -23.99 -8.00 -27.34
N LEU A 466 -22.98 -7.75 -28.18
CA LEU A 466 -22.39 -8.72 -29.09
C LEU A 466 -20.85 -8.68 -29.02
N PRO A 467 -20.24 -9.03 -27.87
CA PRO A 467 -18.80 -8.89 -27.65
C PRO A 467 -17.98 -9.69 -28.68
N PHE A 468 -18.38 -10.90 -29.03
CA PHE A 468 -17.68 -11.77 -30.00
C PHE A 468 -17.68 -11.21 -31.44
N VAL A 469 -18.46 -10.16 -31.73
CA VAL A 469 -18.50 -9.47 -33.02
C VAL A 469 -17.72 -8.15 -32.92
N PHE A 470 -18.05 -7.32 -31.95
CA PHE A 470 -17.56 -5.94 -31.90
C PHE A 470 -16.16 -5.78 -31.37
N TYR A 471 -15.65 -6.67 -30.46
CA TYR A 471 -14.23 -6.65 -30.09
C TYR A 471 -13.31 -7.05 -31.26
N PRO A 472 -13.60 -8.10 -32.06
CA PRO A 472 -12.88 -8.35 -33.28
C PRO A 472 -12.95 -7.20 -34.31
N LEU A 473 -14.13 -6.60 -34.50
CA LEU A 473 -14.26 -5.43 -35.37
C LEU A 473 -13.39 -4.25 -34.92
N LEU A 474 -13.30 -3.98 -33.61
CA LEU A 474 -12.39 -2.96 -33.07
C LEU A 474 -10.92 -3.34 -33.28
N ALA A 475 -10.57 -4.59 -32.97
CA ALA A 475 -9.22 -5.11 -33.02
C ALA A 475 -8.63 -5.06 -34.45
N PHE A 476 -9.39 -5.44 -35.46
CA PHE A 476 -8.94 -5.54 -36.85
C PHE A 476 -9.32 -4.32 -37.71
N SER A 477 -10.06 -3.33 -37.16
CA SER A 477 -10.34 -2.07 -37.85
C SER A 477 -9.07 -1.20 -37.98
N LYS A 478 -9.16 -0.15 -38.81
CA LYS A 478 -8.11 0.89 -38.89
C LYS A 478 -8.20 1.94 -37.79
N ALA A 479 -9.02 1.70 -36.71
CA ALA A 479 -9.16 2.62 -35.61
C ALA A 479 -7.81 2.86 -34.93
N GLN A 480 -7.44 4.12 -34.76
CA GLN A 480 -6.28 4.59 -33.99
C GLN A 480 -6.76 5.20 -32.66
N ILE A 481 -5.83 5.41 -31.73
CA ILE A 481 -6.12 6.10 -30.48
C ILE A 481 -6.66 7.49 -30.81
N ALA A 482 -7.78 7.89 -30.20
CA ALA A 482 -8.29 9.25 -30.33
C ALA A 482 -7.31 10.21 -29.65
N GLU A 483 -6.86 11.26 -30.33
CA GLU A 483 -6.08 12.31 -29.71
C GLU A 483 -6.90 12.93 -28.55
N PRO A 484 -6.29 13.19 -27.39
CA PRO A 484 -6.96 13.93 -26.33
C PRO A 484 -7.40 15.28 -26.91
N ALA A 485 -8.70 15.59 -26.82
CA ALA A 485 -9.19 16.91 -27.20
C ALA A 485 -8.36 17.95 -26.46
N ALA A 486 -7.71 18.86 -27.21
CA ALA A 486 -6.99 19.98 -26.64
C ALA A 486 -7.91 20.66 -25.62
N ALA A 487 -7.44 20.83 -24.39
CA ALA A 487 -8.14 21.62 -23.40
C ALA A 487 -8.27 23.03 -23.98
N THR A 488 -9.47 23.40 -24.34
CA THR A 488 -9.81 24.82 -24.58
C THR A 488 -9.72 25.51 -23.23
N GLU A 489 -8.82 26.51 -23.18
CA GLU A 489 -8.59 27.45 -22.09
C GLU A 489 -9.87 28.00 -21.44
#